data_0206cf847da9a079777d4e4537a96f16
#
_entry.id   0206cf847da9a079777d4e4537a96f16
#
_cell.length_a   1.000
_cell.length_b   1.000
_cell.length_c   1.000
_cell.angle_alpha   90.00
_cell.angle_beta   90.00
_cell.angle_gamma   90.00
#
_symmetry.space_group_name_H-M   'P 1'
#
loop_
_entity.id
_entity.type
_entity.pdbx_description
1 polymer ?
#
loop_
_entity_poly.entity_id
_entity_poly.type
_entity_poly.pdbx_seq_one_letter_code
_entity_poly.pdbx_strand_id
1 'polypeptide(L)'
;MDSPSSIATGSLRIEQSVTNQIIRQAALTVPGCVEKAAGVRSVLGKTLPQADITTDGPYIAAEVHIAVSWPAPVAQVARSVREVVRSHLEAYMDAQVTEVSVFVDTITT
;
A
#
# COMPACT_ATOMS: atom_id res chain seq x y z
N MET A 1 32.95 6.05 7.48
CA MET A 1 32.27 6.31 7.58
C MET A 1 31.49 5.62 7.71
N ASP A 2 31.15 5.35 8.03
CA ASP A 2 30.53 4.89 8.17
C ASP A 2 29.83 4.20 7.92
N SER A 3 29.80 3.55 8.44
CA SER A 3 29.02 2.86 7.76
C SER A 3 27.65 3.33 7.70
N PRO A 4 27.47 4.36 7.09
CA PRO A 4 26.16 4.89 6.89
C PRO A 4 25.26 3.98 6.10
N SER A 5 25.82 3.11 5.29
CA SER A 5 24.98 2.23 4.47
C SER A 5 24.23 1.22 5.32
N SER A 6 24.84 0.72 6.37
CA SER A 6 24.17 -0.22 7.26
C SER A 6 23.02 0.44 8.00
N ILE A 7 23.27 1.64 8.49
CA ILE A 7 22.25 2.41 9.18
C ILE A 7 21.12 2.78 8.23
N ALA A 8 21.48 3.18 7.01
CA ALA A 8 20.48 3.57 6.01
C ALA A 8 19.58 2.39 5.65
N THR A 9 20.13 1.19 5.56
CA THR A 9 19.34 0.02 5.24
C THR A 9 18.33 -0.27 6.36
N GLY A 10 18.75 -0.15 7.60
CA GLY A 10 17.86 -0.33 8.72
C GLY A 10 16.76 0.72 8.76
N SER A 11 17.12 1.97 8.50
CA SER A 11 16.15 3.07 8.48
C SER A 11 15.14 2.89 7.37
N LEU A 12 15.59 2.48 6.17
CA LEU A 12 14.70 2.24 5.06
C LEU A 12 13.69 1.15 5.39
N ARG A 13 14.13 0.10 6.05
CA ARG A 13 13.26 -0.99 6.41
C ARG A 13 12.17 -0.55 7.37
N ILE A 14 12.53 0.26 8.36
CA ILE A 14 11.58 0.80 9.31
C ILE A 14 10.60 1.73 8.62
N GLU A 15 11.11 2.59 7.75
CA GLU A 15 10.27 3.52 7.01
C GLU A 15 9.28 2.79 6.12
N GLN A 16 9.71 1.74 5.43
CA GLN A 16 8.82 0.97 4.59
C GLN A 16 7.72 0.30 5.40
N SER A 17 8.07 -0.22 6.56
CA SER A 17 7.09 -0.85 7.43
C SER A 17 6.03 0.15 7.88
N VAL A 18 6.45 1.34 8.28
CA VAL A 18 5.53 2.40 8.69
C VAL A 18 4.68 2.86 7.51
N THR A 19 5.32 3.04 6.35
CA THR A 19 4.61 3.49 5.16
C THR A 19 3.57 2.46 4.72
N ASN A 20 3.92 1.18 4.77
CA ASN A 20 2.98 0.12 4.44
C ASN A 20 1.77 0.16 5.36
N GLN A 21 2.00 0.41 6.63
CA GLN A 21 0.94 0.49 7.61
C GLN A 21 0.02 1.68 7.32
N ILE A 22 0.60 2.81 6.96
CA ILE A 22 -0.16 4.01 6.62
C ILE A 22 -1.04 3.74 5.40
N ILE A 23 -0.48 3.13 4.37
CA ILE A 23 -1.23 2.81 3.16
C ILE A 23 -2.35 1.83 3.47
N ARG A 24 -2.05 0.81 4.27
CA ARG A 24 -3.04 -0.18 4.65
C ARG A 24 -4.21 0.45 5.39
N GLN A 25 -3.92 1.30 6.36
CA GLN A 25 -4.95 2.01 7.11
C GLN A 25 -5.76 2.92 6.21
N ALA A 26 -5.09 3.63 5.31
CA ALA A 26 -5.76 4.52 4.39
C ALA A 26 -6.72 3.76 3.48
N ALA A 27 -6.27 2.64 2.93
CA ALA A 27 -7.09 1.82 2.05
C ALA A 27 -8.35 1.31 2.77
N LEU A 28 -8.19 0.94 4.03
CA LEU A 28 -9.32 0.41 4.81
C LEU A 28 -10.36 1.46 5.17
N THR A 29 -10.06 2.74 4.99
CA THR A 29 -11.07 3.79 5.19
C THR A 29 -12.06 3.85 4.04
N VAL A 30 -11.75 3.24 2.90
CA VAL A 30 -12.62 3.28 1.74
C VAL A 30 -13.72 2.24 1.88
N PRO A 31 -15.00 2.65 1.80
CA PRO A 31 -16.10 1.67 1.88
C PRO A 31 -15.97 0.64 0.77
N GLY A 32 -16.11 -0.62 1.12
CA GLY A 32 -15.97 -1.72 0.17
C GLY A 32 -14.59 -2.35 0.14
N CYS A 33 -13.58 -1.65 0.64
CA CYS A 33 -12.24 -2.23 0.79
C CYS A 33 -12.16 -2.91 2.14
N VAL A 34 -11.91 -4.21 2.16
CA VAL A 34 -11.98 -5.01 3.38
C VAL A 34 -10.68 -5.75 3.61
N GLU A 35 -10.46 -6.13 4.86
CA GLU A 35 -9.31 -6.91 5.25
C GLU A 35 -9.58 -8.37 4.94
N LYS A 36 -8.61 -9.04 4.31
CA LYS A 36 -8.76 -10.44 3.99
C LYS A 36 -7.40 -11.08 3.79
N ALA A 37 -7.29 -12.33 4.19
CA ALA A 37 -6.07 -13.10 3.92
C ALA A 37 -5.85 -13.18 2.41
N ALA A 38 -4.58 -13.11 2.00
CA ALA A 38 -4.22 -12.98 0.60
C ALA A 38 -4.30 -14.30 -0.18
N GLY A 39 -5.13 -15.23 0.24
CA GLY A 39 -5.40 -16.44 -0.50
C GLY A 39 -4.28 -17.48 -0.40
N VAL A 40 -4.40 -18.51 -1.23
CA VAL A 40 -3.51 -19.67 -1.17
C VAL A 40 -2.07 -19.31 -1.50
N ARG A 41 -1.87 -18.27 -2.26
CA ARG A 41 -0.51 -17.87 -2.65
C ARG A 41 0.24 -17.19 -1.53
N SER A 42 -0.45 -16.81 -0.48
CA SER A 42 0.18 -16.11 0.60
C SER A 42 0.75 -17.12 1.59
N VAL A 43 1.81 -17.77 1.17
CA VAL A 43 2.51 -18.72 2.02
C VAL A 43 3.03 -18.05 3.28
N LEU A 44 3.14 -16.74 3.26
CA LEU A 44 3.70 -15.98 4.37
C LEU A 44 2.63 -15.36 5.26
N GLY A 45 1.38 -15.74 5.09
CA GLY A 45 0.31 -15.25 5.94
C GLY A 45 -0.01 -13.79 5.78
N LYS A 46 0.26 -13.24 4.60
CA LYS A 46 -0.03 -11.82 4.36
C LYS A 46 -1.52 -11.59 4.22
N THR A 47 -1.95 -10.39 4.60
CA THR A 47 -3.36 -9.99 4.49
C THR A 47 -3.48 -8.78 3.60
N LEU A 48 -4.61 -8.71 2.89
CA LEU A 48 -4.94 -7.54 2.11
C LEU A 48 -5.61 -6.51 3.01
N PRO A 49 -5.45 -5.23 2.79
CA PRO A 49 -4.64 -4.59 1.74
C PRO A 49 -3.15 -4.78 1.98
N GLN A 50 -2.41 -4.89 0.89
CA GLN A 50 -0.96 -5.03 0.96
C GLN A 50 -0.33 -4.05 -0.01
N ALA A 51 0.76 -3.43 0.42
CA ALA A 51 1.41 -2.41 -0.39
C ALA A 51 2.86 -2.78 -0.64
N ASP A 52 3.32 -2.51 -1.85
CA ASP A 52 4.72 -2.58 -2.22
C ASP A 52 5.15 -1.21 -2.69
N ILE A 53 6.24 -0.70 -2.12
CA ILE A 53 6.70 0.65 -2.38
C ILE A 53 8.06 0.59 -3.03
N THR A 54 8.22 1.36 -4.10
CA THR A 54 9.49 1.52 -4.79
C THR A 54 9.90 2.97 -4.71
N THR A 55 11.16 3.20 -4.33
CA THR A 55 11.70 4.54 -4.27
C THR A 55 12.84 4.70 -5.27
N ASP A 56 12.94 5.90 -5.86
CA ASP A 56 13.98 6.23 -6.81
C ASP A 56 14.30 7.71 -6.61
N GLY A 57 15.32 7.99 -5.79
CA GLY A 57 15.66 9.35 -5.40
C GLY A 57 14.49 10.00 -4.68
N PRO A 58 14.04 11.18 -5.15
CA PRO A 58 12.91 11.85 -4.53
C PRO A 58 11.55 11.30 -4.96
N TYR A 59 11.54 10.28 -5.81
CA TYR A 59 10.29 9.76 -6.37
C TYR A 59 9.88 8.48 -5.68
N ILE A 60 8.57 8.31 -5.52
CA ILE A 60 8.01 7.12 -4.89
C ILE A 60 6.83 6.62 -5.72
N ALA A 61 6.78 5.31 -5.87
CA ALA A 61 5.66 4.64 -6.52
C ALA A 61 5.15 3.54 -5.60
N ALA A 62 3.85 3.28 -5.65
CA ALA A 62 3.25 2.27 -4.79
C ALA A 62 2.33 1.36 -5.59
N GLU A 63 2.36 0.07 -5.25
CA GLU A 63 1.39 -0.91 -5.70
C GLU A 63 0.57 -1.33 -4.49
N VAL A 64 -0.75 -1.25 -4.61
CA VAL A 64 -1.64 -1.61 -3.51
C VAL A 64 -2.56 -2.74 -3.97
N HIS A 65 -2.55 -3.83 -3.24
CA HIS A 65 -3.40 -4.99 -3.51
C HIS A 65 -4.52 -5.01 -2.50
N ILE A 66 -5.76 -5.09 -2.97
CA ILE A 66 -6.93 -4.98 -2.09
C ILE A 66 -7.91 -6.12 -2.31
N ALA A 67 -8.77 -6.31 -1.32
CA ALA A 67 -9.96 -7.14 -1.42
C ALA A 67 -11.18 -6.22 -1.38
N VAL A 68 -12.14 -6.49 -2.25
CA VAL A 68 -13.36 -5.70 -2.33
C VAL A 68 -14.54 -6.57 -1.91
N SER A 69 -15.41 -6.02 -1.09
CA SER A 69 -16.58 -6.74 -0.59
C SER A 69 -17.74 -6.58 -1.56
N TRP A 70 -18.19 -7.69 -2.13
CA TRP A 70 -19.37 -7.70 -3.01
C TRP A 70 -20.60 -7.33 -2.18
N PRO A 71 -21.52 -6.49 -2.67
CA PRO A 71 -21.61 -6.00 -4.06
C PRO A 71 -21.08 -4.57 -4.25
N ALA A 72 -20.08 -4.15 -3.53
CA ALA A 72 -19.53 -2.81 -3.71
C ALA A 72 -19.04 -2.64 -5.15
N PRO A 73 -19.13 -1.41 -5.69
CA PRO A 73 -18.69 -1.16 -7.07
C PRO A 73 -17.17 -1.19 -7.17
N VAL A 74 -16.66 -2.28 -7.71
CA VAL A 74 -15.22 -2.61 -7.67
C VAL A 74 -14.35 -1.51 -8.24
N ALA A 75 -14.73 -1.00 -9.42
CA ALA A 75 -13.91 0.02 -10.08
C ALA A 75 -13.87 1.31 -9.27
N GLN A 76 -14.98 1.66 -8.66
CA GLN A 76 -15.06 2.88 -7.85
C GLN A 76 -14.26 2.72 -6.57
N VAL A 77 -14.32 1.54 -5.94
CA VAL A 77 -13.53 1.27 -4.74
C VAL A 77 -12.06 1.38 -5.07
N ALA A 78 -11.61 0.78 -6.17
CA ALA A 78 -10.21 0.83 -6.55
C ALA A 78 -9.75 2.27 -6.80
N ARG A 79 -10.59 3.07 -7.46
CA ARG A 79 -10.26 4.47 -7.72
C ARG A 79 -10.16 5.26 -6.41
N SER A 80 -11.08 5.04 -5.50
CA SER A 80 -11.05 5.73 -4.21
C SER A 80 -9.85 5.34 -3.39
N VAL A 81 -9.49 4.06 -3.38
CA VAL A 81 -8.28 3.60 -2.70
C VAL A 81 -7.06 4.30 -3.27
N ARG A 82 -6.97 4.38 -4.59
CA ARG A 82 -5.83 5.04 -5.23
C ARG A 82 -5.71 6.49 -4.79
N GLU A 83 -6.82 7.20 -4.73
CA GLU A 83 -6.82 8.61 -4.35
C GLU A 83 -6.44 8.80 -2.88
N VAL A 84 -6.99 7.99 -2.01
CA VAL A 84 -6.72 8.09 -0.59
C VAL A 84 -5.26 7.74 -0.30
N VAL A 85 -4.75 6.69 -0.93
CA VAL A 85 -3.36 6.28 -0.74
C VAL A 85 -2.42 7.38 -1.23
N ARG A 86 -2.69 7.93 -2.43
CA ARG A 86 -1.85 9.02 -2.95
C ARG A 86 -1.84 10.20 -2.00
N SER A 87 -2.99 10.60 -1.51
CA SER A 87 -3.10 11.70 -0.57
C SER A 87 -2.29 11.48 0.69
N HIS A 88 -2.38 10.28 1.24
CA HIS A 88 -1.65 9.96 2.47
C HIS A 88 -0.15 9.93 2.23
N LEU A 89 0.27 9.37 1.11
CA LEU A 89 1.70 9.35 0.79
C LEU A 89 2.26 10.76 0.62
N GLU A 90 1.51 11.61 -0.06
CA GLU A 90 1.97 13.00 -0.27
C GLU A 90 2.01 13.77 1.04
N ALA A 91 1.11 13.47 1.96
CA ALA A 91 1.08 14.15 3.24
C ALA A 91 2.17 13.69 4.19
N TYR A 92 2.55 12.42 4.12
CA TYR A 92 3.52 11.85 5.07
C TYR A 92 4.94 11.84 4.56
N MET A 93 5.14 11.77 3.25
CA MET A 93 6.46 11.60 2.69
C MET A 93 6.89 12.90 2.01
N ASP A 94 8.11 13.33 2.30
CA ASP A 94 8.69 14.46 1.60
C ASP A 94 9.27 13.95 0.28
N ALA A 95 8.40 13.37 -0.53
CA ALA A 95 8.77 12.76 -1.79
C ALA A 95 7.65 12.98 -2.77
N GLN A 96 7.97 12.88 -4.06
CA GLN A 96 7.00 13.05 -5.11
C GLN A 96 6.43 11.69 -5.48
N VAL A 97 5.12 11.56 -5.34
CA VAL A 97 4.43 10.31 -5.69
C VAL A 97 4.20 10.32 -7.19
N THR A 98 4.85 9.39 -7.89
CA THR A 98 4.76 9.31 -9.33
C THR A 98 3.62 8.43 -9.79
N GLU A 99 3.33 7.38 -9.02
CA GLU A 99 2.31 6.43 -9.45
C GLU A 99 1.78 5.66 -8.25
N VAL A 100 0.46 5.48 -8.22
CA VAL A 100 -0.19 4.56 -7.29
C VAL A 100 -1.04 3.62 -8.14
N SER A 101 -0.69 2.35 -8.14
CA SER A 101 -1.42 1.32 -8.88
C SER A 101 -2.20 0.47 -7.89
N VAL A 102 -3.48 0.24 -8.17
CA VAL A 102 -4.34 -0.55 -7.30
C VAL A 102 -4.78 -1.81 -8.03
N PHE A 103 -4.56 -2.96 -7.40
CA PHE A 103 -4.94 -4.25 -7.95
C PHE A 103 -5.99 -4.88 -7.04
N VAL A 104 -7.11 -5.27 -7.63
CA VAL A 104 -8.15 -5.97 -6.90
C VAL A 104 -7.86 -7.46 -6.99
N ASP A 105 -7.25 -8.00 -5.93
CA ASP A 105 -6.81 -9.39 -5.94
C ASP A 105 -7.96 -10.36 -5.68
N THR A 106 -8.97 -9.94 -4.94
CA THR A 106 -10.09 -10.80 -4.64
C THR A 106 -11.35 -10.00 -4.36
N ILE A 107 -12.48 -10.62 -4.62
CA ILE A 107 -13.79 -10.07 -4.30
C ILE A 107 -14.46 -11.04 -3.34
N THR A 108 -14.85 -10.54 -2.18
CA THR A 108 -15.49 -11.38 -1.18
C THR A 108 -17.00 -11.31 -1.32
N THR A 109 -17.68 -12.39 -0.95
CA THR A 109 -19.15 -12.43 -0.97
C THR A 109 -19.71 -12.55 0.43
#